data_f2037ece875190909d9891d1e99656b2
#
_entry.id   f2037ece875190909d9891d1e99656b2
#
_cell.length_a   1.000
_cell.length_b   1.000
_cell.length_c   1.000
_cell.angle_alpha   90.00
_cell.angle_beta   90.00
_cell.angle_gamma   90.00
#
_symmetry.space_group_name_H-M   'P 1'
#
loop_
_entity.id
_entity.type
_entity.pdbx_description
1 polymer ?
#
loop_
_entity_poly.entity_id
_entity_poly.type
_entity_poly.pdbx_seq_one_letter_code
_entity_poly.pdbx_strand_id
1 'polypeptide(L)'
;MAPSAELLWECMKGNSSFIRKSIKATGMPTFSAEPANLAGLNSFKYSGLATKQALGLSSETSGKKESIVLTTSHKKGSRATRPGSMLLKTGVNKCSKKGLAALSKATEAGYYRRDLAALAKAKYAKIKTSFKKKKITVKSRRSP
;
A
#
# COMPACT_ATOMS: atom_id res chain seq x y z
N MET A 1 6.19 26.55 -8.11
CA MET A 1 6.07 25.33 -8.95
C MET A 1 6.36 24.10 -8.11
N ALA A 2 5.64 23.00 -8.29
CA ALA A 2 5.99 21.73 -7.63
C ALA A 2 7.19 21.11 -8.39
N PRO A 3 8.16 20.50 -7.68
CA PRO A 3 9.29 19.83 -8.29
C PRO A 3 8.84 18.63 -9.15
N SER A 4 9.68 18.22 -10.10
CA SER A 4 9.39 17.04 -10.92
C SER A 4 9.46 15.78 -10.08
N ALA A 5 8.67 14.76 -10.44
CA ALA A 5 8.66 13.48 -9.73
C ALA A 5 10.04 12.78 -9.77
N GLU A 6 10.77 12.95 -10.85
CA GLU A 6 12.11 12.39 -11.03
C GLU A 6 13.12 13.05 -10.10
N LEU A 7 13.08 14.38 -9.97
CA LEU A 7 13.94 15.11 -9.05
C LEU A 7 13.67 14.68 -7.59
N LEU A 8 12.40 14.59 -7.21
CA LEU A 8 12.02 14.09 -5.89
C LEU A 8 12.55 12.68 -5.64
N TRP A 9 12.44 11.81 -6.63
CA TRP A 9 12.94 10.45 -6.52
C TRP A 9 14.46 10.41 -6.34
N GLU A 10 15.23 11.17 -7.12
CA GLU A 10 16.68 11.23 -6.98
C GLU A 10 17.11 11.68 -5.57
N CYS A 11 16.42 12.66 -5.00
CA CYS A 11 16.68 13.10 -3.62
C CYS A 11 16.33 12.04 -2.57
N MET A 12 15.29 11.22 -2.81
CA MET A 12 14.73 10.33 -1.81
C MET A 12 15.26 8.89 -1.89
N LYS A 13 15.69 8.43 -3.06
CA LYS A 13 16.01 7.02 -3.33
C LYS A 13 17.02 6.38 -2.37
N GLY A 14 17.93 7.19 -1.80
CA GLY A 14 18.97 6.73 -0.87
C GLY A 14 18.81 7.25 0.56
N ASN A 15 18.05 8.32 0.78
CA ASN A 15 18.05 9.12 2.01
C ASN A 15 16.66 9.26 2.67
N SER A 16 15.76 8.33 2.43
CA SER A 16 14.44 8.35 3.07
C SER A 16 14.42 7.53 4.36
N SER A 17 13.78 8.04 5.40
CA SER A 17 13.54 7.32 6.66
C SER A 17 12.66 6.07 6.50
N PHE A 18 11.91 5.97 5.39
CA PHE A 18 11.08 4.81 5.09
C PHE A 18 11.85 3.63 4.48
N ILE A 19 13.12 3.84 4.12
CA ILE A 19 13.95 2.79 3.52
C ILE A 19 14.34 1.76 4.56
N ARG A 20 14.07 0.49 4.24
CA ARG A 20 14.48 -0.66 5.04
C ARG A 20 15.51 -1.45 4.26
N LYS A 21 16.77 -1.28 4.61
CA LYS A 21 17.90 -2.02 4.01
C LYS A 21 18.05 -3.37 4.70
N SER A 22 18.21 -4.43 3.93
CA SER A 22 18.67 -5.72 4.48
C SER A 22 20.18 -5.69 4.66
N ILE A 23 20.65 -5.94 5.88
CA ILE A 23 22.07 -5.86 6.23
C ILE A 23 22.83 -7.13 5.81
N LYS A 24 22.13 -8.26 5.63
CA LYS A 24 22.74 -9.58 5.55
C LYS A 24 22.75 -10.25 4.17
N ALA A 25 22.15 -9.69 3.16
CA ALA A 25 22.03 -10.37 1.88
C ALA A 25 22.42 -9.46 0.71
N THR A 26 23.53 -9.80 0.07
CA THR A 26 23.96 -9.21 -1.20
C THR A 26 22.93 -9.57 -2.28
N GLY A 27 22.46 -8.58 -3.04
CA GLY A 27 21.47 -8.81 -4.11
C GLY A 27 19.99 -8.76 -3.71
N MET A 28 19.67 -8.59 -2.42
CA MET A 28 18.28 -8.42 -1.99
C MET A 28 17.74 -7.02 -2.34
N PRO A 29 16.47 -6.95 -2.79
CA PRO A 29 15.84 -5.67 -3.08
C PRO A 29 15.71 -4.82 -1.81
N THR A 30 15.88 -3.51 -1.95
CA THR A 30 15.63 -2.56 -0.87
C THR A 30 14.13 -2.39 -0.69
N PHE A 31 13.65 -2.50 0.53
CA PHE A 31 12.24 -2.33 0.87
C PHE A 31 11.94 -0.89 1.33
N SER A 32 10.69 -0.47 1.16
CA SER A 32 10.21 0.82 1.63
C SER A 32 8.90 0.67 2.43
N ALA A 33 8.82 1.40 3.54
CA ALA A 33 7.62 1.50 4.36
C ALA A 33 6.80 2.77 4.06
N GLU A 34 7.01 3.38 2.88
CA GLU A 34 6.29 4.58 2.48
C GLU A 34 4.77 4.38 2.51
N PRO A 35 4.01 5.37 2.97
CA PRO A 35 2.56 5.38 2.76
C PRO A 35 2.26 5.39 1.25
N ALA A 36 1.20 4.71 0.86
CA ALA A 36 0.80 4.54 -0.55
C ALA A 36 1.82 3.79 -1.44
N ASN A 37 2.71 2.99 -0.85
CA ASN A 37 3.55 2.04 -1.59
C ASN A 37 2.89 0.65 -1.62
N LEU A 38 2.40 0.26 -2.80
CA LEU A 38 1.65 -0.99 -2.94
C LEU A 38 2.52 -2.23 -2.77
N ALA A 39 3.71 -2.23 -3.36
CA ALA A 39 4.62 -3.39 -3.34
C ALA A 39 5.52 -3.44 -2.10
N GLY A 40 5.73 -2.31 -1.41
CA GLY A 40 6.71 -2.19 -0.34
C GLY A 40 8.16 -2.20 -0.82
N LEU A 41 8.40 -2.02 -2.12
CA LEU A 41 9.73 -1.95 -2.71
C LEU A 41 10.19 -0.50 -2.85
N ASN A 42 11.47 -0.24 -2.60
CA ASN A 42 12.09 1.05 -2.84
C ASN A 42 12.40 1.21 -4.34
N SER A 43 11.42 1.66 -5.10
CA SER A 43 11.49 1.85 -6.54
C SER A 43 10.62 3.03 -6.95
N PHE A 44 11.05 3.80 -7.95
CA PHE A 44 10.30 4.94 -8.47
C PHE A 44 8.84 4.57 -8.82
N LYS A 45 8.65 3.41 -9.47
CA LYS A 45 7.33 2.93 -9.87
C LYS A 45 6.35 2.81 -8.69
N TYR A 46 6.81 2.42 -7.52
CA TYR A 46 5.97 2.14 -6.34
C TYR A 46 6.02 3.25 -5.29
N SER A 47 6.89 4.23 -5.43
CA SER A 47 6.99 5.30 -4.44
C SER A 47 5.68 6.06 -4.29
N GLY A 48 5.20 6.15 -3.06
CA GLY A 48 3.99 6.89 -2.71
C GLY A 48 4.21 8.39 -2.55
N LEU A 49 5.47 8.82 -2.43
CA LEU A 49 5.84 10.22 -2.17
C LEU A 49 6.37 10.92 -3.43
N ALA A 50 7.14 10.22 -4.26
CA ALA A 50 7.74 10.81 -5.46
C ALA A 50 6.77 10.84 -6.64
N THR A 51 5.92 9.81 -6.81
CA THR A 51 5.03 9.72 -7.97
C THR A 51 3.78 10.59 -7.80
N LYS A 52 3.34 11.22 -8.90
CA LYS A 52 2.10 12.01 -8.93
C LYS A 52 0.85 11.18 -8.65
N GLN A 53 0.85 9.92 -9.06
CA GLN A 53 -0.24 8.99 -8.86
C GLN A 53 0.23 7.82 -8.01
N ALA A 54 0.03 7.89 -6.71
CA ALA A 54 0.38 6.83 -5.78
C ALA A 54 -0.82 5.92 -5.48
N LEU A 55 -0.58 4.64 -5.34
CA LEU A 55 -1.57 3.64 -4.98
C LEU A 55 -1.03 2.73 -3.89
N GLY A 56 -1.71 2.68 -2.77
CA GLY A 56 -1.37 1.81 -1.65
C GLY A 56 -2.59 1.08 -1.10
N LEU A 57 -2.36 -0.07 -0.51
CA LEU A 57 -3.34 -0.83 0.26
C LEU A 57 -2.72 -1.20 1.60
N SER A 58 -3.44 -0.90 2.67
CA SER A 58 -3.06 -1.25 4.04
C SER A 58 -4.21 -1.84 4.82
N SER A 59 -3.90 -2.57 5.87
CA SER A 59 -4.85 -2.94 6.90
C SER A 59 -4.76 -1.92 8.04
N GLU A 60 -5.89 -1.40 8.48
CA GLU A 60 -5.98 -0.58 9.69
C GLU A 60 -6.84 -1.31 10.72
N THR A 61 -6.35 -1.35 11.95
CA THR A 61 -7.06 -1.96 13.08
C THR A 61 -7.48 -0.86 14.04
N SER A 62 -8.77 -0.76 14.29
CA SER A 62 -9.33 0.17 15.28
C SER A 62 -10.06 -0.66 16.35
N GLY A 63 -9.40 -0.85 17.50
CA GLY A 63 -9.86 -1.76 18.55
C GLY A 63 -10.02 -3.19 18.03
N LYS A 64 -11.23 -3.74 18.08
CA LYS A 64 -11.56 -5.09 17.58
C LYS A 64 -11.93 -5.14 16.10
N LYS A 65 -12.05 -3.98 15.43
CA LYS A 65 -12.45 -3.88 14.01
C LYS A 65 -11.22 -3.73 13.14
N GLU A 66 -11.08 -4.63 12.20
CA GLU A 66 -10.06 -4.58 11.14
C GLU A 66 -10.70 -3.99 9.87
N SER A 67 -10.01 -3.13 9.16
CA SER A 67 -10.46 -2.51 7.91
C SER A 67 -9.37 -2.55 6.85
N ILE A 68 -9.79 -2.55 5.59
CA ILE A 68 -8.88 -2.42 4.46
C ILE A 68 -9.00 -0.99 3.95
N VAL A 69 -7.86 -0.33 3.85
CA VAL A 69 -7.78 1.07 3.42
C VAL A 69 -7.00 1.17 2.13
N LEU A 70 -7.62 1.78 1.14
CA LEU A 70 -7.00 2.18 -0.11
C LEU A 70 -6.49 3.60 0.03
N THR A 71 -5.21 3.80 -0.24
CA THR A 71 -4.56 5.11 -0.20
C THR A 71 -4.21 5.54 -1.63
N THR A 72 -4.67 6.71 -2.03
CA THR A 72 -4.40 7.30 -3.36
C THR A 72 -3.92 8.73 -3.22
N SER A 73 -3.21 9.26 -4.22
CA SER A 73 -2.82 10.67 -4.26
C SER A 73 -4.03 11.58 -4.49
N HIS A 74 -4.02 12.74 -3.90
CA HIS A 74 -5.06 13.74 -4.13
C HIS A 74 -4.89 14.37 -5.53
N LYS A 75 -6.00 14.52 -6.27
CA LYS A 75 -6.00 15.04 -7.65
C LYS A 75 -5.59 16.52 -7.76
N LYS A 76 -5.89 17.34 -6.74
CA LYS A 76 -5.59 18.79 -6.76
C LYS A 76 -4.12 19.03 -6.42
N GLY A 77 -3.38 19.71 -7.30
CA GLY A 77 -1.95 20.02 -7.13
C GLY A 77 -1.65 20.82 -5.85
N SER A 78 -2.52 21.73 -5.43
CA SER A 78 -2.35 22.51 -4.20
C SER A 78 -2.38 21.67 -2.91
N ARG A 79 -2.98 20.48 -2.95
CA ARG A 79 -2.99 19.53 -1.83
C ARG A 79 -1.84 18.52 -1.90
N ALA A 80 -1.31 18.28 -3.09
CA ALA A 80 -0.19 17.36 -3.29
C ALA A 80 1.11 17.85 -2.60
N THR A 81 1.25 19.16 -2.39
CA THR A 81 2.40 19.76 -1.70
C THR A 81 2.27 19.76 -0.17
N ARG A 82 1.11 19.42 0.37
CA ARG A 82 0.86 19.42 1.80
C ARG A 82 0.85 18.00 2.36
N PRO A 83 1.80 17.58 3.21
CA PRO A 83 1.92 16.20 3.71
C PRO A 83 0.63 15.65 4.32
N GLY A 84 -0.11 16.43 5.08
CA GLY A 84 -1.34 16.00 5.73
C GLY A 84 -2.54 15.77 4.80
N SER A 85 -2.50 16.29 3.57
CA SER A 85 -3.63 16.21 2.62
C SER A 85 -3.26 15.62 1.27
N MET A 86 -1.99 15.26 1.06
CA MET A 86 -1.53 14.70 -0.21
C MET A 86 -2.10 13.32 -0.51
N LEU A 87 -2.37 12.54 0.52
CA LEU A 87 -2.90 11.19 0.42
C LEU A 87 -4.35 11.11 0.88
N LEU A 88 -5.19 10.52 0.04
CA LEU A 88 -6.59 10.25 0.31
C LEU A 88 -6.74 8.79 0.75
N LYS A 89 -7.30 8.57 1.93
CA LYS A 89 -7.62 7.25 2.46
C LYS A 89 -9.08 6.94 2.25
N THR A 90 -9.38 5.81 1.61
CA THR A 90 -10.75 5.31 1.38
C THR A 90 -10.89 3.89 1.88
N GLY A 91 -11.95 3.62 2.64
CA GLY A 91 -12.25 2.27 3.11
C GLY A 91 -12.69 1.35 1.97
N VAL A 92 -12.17 0.14 1.94
CA VAL A 92 -12.56 -0.91 0.98
C VAL A 92 -13.31 -2.02 1.69
N ASN A 93 -14.41 -2.46 1.06
CA ASN A 93 -15.25 -3.50 1.66
C ASN A 93 -14.48 -4.84 1.76
N LYS A 94 -14.67 -5.56 2.87
CA LYS A 94 -14.09 -6.90 3.09
C LYS A 94 -14.74 -8.00 2.25
N CYS A 95 -15.95 -7.78 1.74
CA CYS A 95 -16.59 -8.72 0.82
C CYS A 95 -15.81 -8.74 -0.50
N SER A 96 -15.35 -9.92 -0.92
CA SER A 96 -14.48 -10.06 -2.11
C SER A 96 -15.08 -9.43 -3.35
N LYS A 97 -16.35 -9.71 -3.66
CA LYS A 97 -17.03 -9.18 -4.84
C LYS A 97 -17.07 -7.65 -4.84
N LYS A 98 -17.56 -7.06 -3.75
CA LYS A 98 -17.68 -5.60 -3.60
C LYS A 98 -16.32 -4.92 -3.48
N GLY A 99 -15.37 -5.53 -2.76
CA GLY A 99 -14.02 -4.99 -2.57
C GLY A 99 -13.21 -4.98 -3.86
N LEU A 100 -13.23 -6.08 -4.64
CA LEU A 100 -12.54 -6.14 -5.93
C LEU A 100 -13.18 -5.20 -6.96
N ALA A 101 -14.51 -5.07 -6.98
CA ALA A 101 -15.19 -4.11 -7.84
C ALA A 101 -14.81 -2.66 -7.50
N ALA A 102 -14.71 -2.32 -6.20
CA ALA A 102 -14.26 -0.99 -5.77
C ALA A 102 -12.80 -0.72 -6.18
N LEU A 103 -11.91 -1.72 -6.09
CA LEU A 103 -10.52 -1.59 -6.53
C LEU A 103 -10.44 -1.43 -8.06
N SER A 104 -11.15 -2.24 -8.84
CA SER A 104 -11.19 -2.10 -10.29
C SER A 104 -11.69 -0.70 -10.67
N LYS A 105 -12.79 -0.24 -10.07
CA LYS A 105 -13.30 1.12 -10.31
C LYS A 105 -12.25 2.19 -9.97
N ALA A 106 -11.53 2.07 -8.86
CA ALA A 106 -10.52 3.04 -8.46
C ALA A 106 -9.30 3.07 -9.38
N THR A 107 -8.88 1.92 -9.93
CA THR A 107 -7.72 1.82 -10.83
C THR A 107 -8.05 2.08 -12.29
N GLU A 108 -9.28 1.81 -12.73
CA GLU A 108 -9.72 1.99 -14.10
C GLU A 108 -10.31 3.39 -14.34
N ALA A 109 -10.90 4.01 -13.32
CA ALA A 109 -11.47 5.35 -13.42
C ALA A 109 -10.39 6.39 -13.76
N GLY A 110 -10.50 7.00 -14.92
CA GLY A 110 -9.55 8.00 -15.40
C GLY A 110 -8.14 7.47 -15.67
N TYR A 111 -8.02 6.19 -15.96
CA TYR A 111 -6.72 5.51 -16.21
C TYR A 111 -5.72 5.64 -15.05
N TYR A 112 -6.21 5.66 -13.83
CA TYR A 112 -5.38 5.80 -12.64
C TYR A 112 -4.66 4.48 -12.32
N ARG A 113 -3.38 4.40 -12.63
CA ARG A 113 -2.47 3.28 -12.27
C ARG A 113 -3.02 1.88 -12.64
N ARG A 114 -3.45 1.72 -13.89
CA ARG A 114 -3.89 0.41 -14.42
C ARG A 114 -2.78 -0.65 -14.36
N ASP A 115 -1.52 -0.21 -14.42
CA ASP A 115 -0.32 -1.05 -14.27
C ASP A 115 -0.26 -1.79 -12.94
N LEU A 116 -0.87 -1.23 -11.88
CA LEU A 116 -0.88 -1.82 -10.54
C LEU A 116 -2.16 -2.58 -10.19
N ALA A 117 -3.14 -2.65 -11.09
CA ALA A 117 -4.44 -3.27 -10.82
C ALA A 117 -4.32 -4.74 -10.39
N ALA A 118 -3.51 -5.53 -11.10
CA ALA A 118 -3.29 -6.94 -10.75
C ALA A 118 -2.63 -7.10 -9.38
N LEU A 119 -1.60 -6.28 -9.10
CA LEU A 119 -0.90 -6.29 -7.82
C LEU A 119 -1.81 -5.84 -6.67
N ALA A 120 -2.69 -4.86 -6.90
CA ALA A 120 -3.68 -4.40 -5.92
C ALA A 120 -4.68 -5.52 -5.56
N LYS A 121 -5.19 -6.26 -6.56
CA LYS A 121 -6.07 -7.42 -6.34
C LYS A 121 -5.37 -8.51 -5.54
N ALA A 122 -4.11 -8.83 -5.85
CA ALA A 122 -3.32 -9.82 -5.12
C ALA A 122 -3.05 -9.39 -3.66
N LYS A 123 -2.69 -8.13 -3.44
CA LYS A 123 -2.47 -7.58 -2.09
C LYS A 123 -3.76 -7.56 -1.27
N TYR A 124 -4.89 -7.19 -1.88
CA TYR A 124 -6.20 -7.24 -1.25
C TYR A 124 -6.54 -8.65 -0.74
N ALA A 125 -6.32 -9.68 -1.57
CA ALA A 125 -6.55 -11.07 -1.18
C ALA A 125 -5.65 -11.48 0.01
N LYS A 126 -4.37 -11.10 0.01
CA LYS A 126 -3.44 -11.36 1.12
C LYS A 126 -3.89 -10.68 2.42
N ILE A 127 -4.27 -9.40 2.37
CA ILE A 127 -4.78 -8.67 3.55
C ILE A 127 -6.06 -9.34 4.08
N LYS A 128 -6.99 -9.69 3.18
CA LYS A 128 -8.21 -10.39 3.59
C LYS A 128 -7.93 -11.74 4.24
N THR A 129 -6.93 -12.47 3.77
CA THR A 129 -6.52 -13.75 4.36
C THR A 129 -5.90 -13.54 5.74
N SER A 130 -5.15 -12.45 5.96
CA SER A 130 -4.56 -12.14 7.27
C SER A 130 -5.60 -11.89 8.37
N PHE A 131 -6.81 -11.45 8.01
CA PHE A 131 -7.92 -11.24 8.97
C PHE A 131 -8.58 -12.54 9.42
N LYS A 132 -8.31 -13.65 8.76
CA LYS A 132 -8.83 -14.96 9.17
C LYS A 132 -8.03 -15.46 10.36
N LYS A 133 -8.64 -15.45 11.54
CA LYS A 133 -8.05 -16.04 12.75
C LYS A 133 -8.02 -17.57 12.60
N LYS A 134 -6.83 -18.17 12.62
CA LYS A 134 -6.70 -19.63 12.72
C LYS A 134 -7.05 -20.03 14.14
N LYS A 135 -8.02 -20.93 14.31
CA LYS A 135 -8.25 -21.60 15.59
C LYS A 135 -7.07 -22.54 15.83
N ILE A 136 -6.25 -22.23 16.82
CA ILE A 136 -5.16 -23.11 17.25
C ILE A 136 -5.82 -24.15 18.16
N THR A 137 -6.00 -25.37 17.66
CA THR A 137 -6.39 -26.51 18.47
C THR A 137 -5.13 -27.04 19.14
N VAL A 138 -4.93 -26.67 20.39
CA VAL A 138 -3.87 -27.27 21.23
C VAL A 138 -4.34 -28.67 21.59
N LYS A 139 -3.70 -29.70 21.01
CA LYS A 139 -3.93 -31.08 21.48
C LYS A 139 -3.36 -31.20 22.89
N SER A 140 -4.22 -31.46 23.84
CA SER A 140 -3.80 -31.79 25.22
C SER A 140 -2.90 -33.03 25.20
N ARG A 141 -1.73 -32.96 25.84
CA ARG A 141 -0.86 -34.12 26.04
C ARG A 141 -1.51 -35.24 26.90
N ARG A 142 -2.67 -34.95 27.54
CA ARG A 142 -3.37 -35.85 28.41
C ARG A 142 -4.66 -36.44 27.80
N SER A 143 -4.86 -36.26 26.50
CA SER A 143 -5.93 -37.00 25.82
C SER A 143 -5.45 -38.41 25.56
N PRO A 144 -6.15 -39.46 26.07
CA PRO A 144 -5.82 -40.86 25.78
C PRO A 144 -5.97 -41.15 24.29
#